data_ce3b40eee09b1b6162e1efa398eab84a
#
_entry.id   ce3b40eee09b1b6162e1efa398eab84a
#
_cell.length_a   1.000
_cell.length_b   1.000
_cell.length_c   1.000
_cell.angle_alpha   90.00
_cell.angle_beta   90.00
_cell.angle_gamma   90.00
#
_symmetry.space_group_name_H-M   'P 1'
#
loop_
_entity.id
_entity.type
_entity.pdbx_description
1 polymer ?
#
loop_
_entity_poly.entity_id
_entity_poly.type
_entity_poly.pdbx_seq_one_letter_code
_entity_poly.pdbx_strand_id
1 'polypeptide(L)'
;MQSPLDRRSGLHAAIIMDGNGRWARARGLPRGAGHRAGVKAIQQVAEAAPALGIGTLTLYAFSSDNWRRPAEEVGGLMRLLRAYLRGETERLARSGTRLTVIGRRNRLPAGIPEAIARAEAATEAGDRLNLRIAVDYSSRDAILAAAARLGPEGLSRDAMSEALCGPGDVDLLIRTGGEKRLSDFLLWEAAYAELHFTERMWPDFGAADLAAAVADFSARDRRFGGLNPPLLTAAA
;
A
#
# COMPACT_ATOMS: atom_id res chain seq x y z
N MET A 1 -18.43 -7.70 -18.06
CA MET A 1 -19.41 -7.08 -17.14
C MET A 1 -18.70 -6.91 -15.79
N GLN A 2 -18.42 -5.69 -15.38
CA GLN A 2 -17.68 -5.40 -14.15
C GLN A 2 -18.66 -5.52 -12.97
N SER A 3 -18.29 -6.33 -11.96
CA SER A 3 -19.05 -6.49 -10.72
C SER A 3 -19.20 -5.15 -10.00
N PRO A 4 -20.38 -4.84 -9.40
CA PRO A 4 -20.64 -3.55 -8.75
C PRO A 4 -20.11 -3.49 -7.30
N LEU A 5 -18.98 -4.13 -6.98
CA LEU A 5 -18.34 -4.00 -5.68
C LEU A 5 -17.46 -2.76 -5.69
N ASP A 6 -18.08 -1.68 -5.22
CA ASP A 6 -17.52 -0.45 -4.63
C ASP A 6 -16.17 0.02 -5.21
N ARG A 7 -16.17 0.38 -6.51
CA ARG A 7 -15.15 1.29 -7.04
C ARG A 7 -15.35 2.62 -6.36
N ARG A 8 -14.71 2.84 -5.23
CA ARG A 8 -14.42 4.19 -4.80
C ARG A 8 -13.69 4.83 -5.96
N SER A 9 -14.31 5.84 -6.54
CA SER A 9 -13.81 6.53 -7.72
C SER A 9 -12.41 7.07 -7.42
N GLY A 10 -11.36 6.54 -8.07
CA GLY A 10 -10.00 7.04 -7.90
C GLY A 10 -8.93 5.98 -8.14
N LEU A 11 -7.71 6.47 -8.32
CA LEU A 11 -6.51 5.67 -8.53
C LEU A 11 -6.21 4.80 -7.29
N HIS A 12 -5.82 3.55 -7.49
CA HIS A 12 -5.21 2.71 -6.46
C HIS A 12 -3.69 2.79 -6.56
N ALA A 13 -3.07 3.54 -5.65
CA ALA A 13 -1.62 3.59 -5.52
C ALA A 13 -1.12 2.66 -4.41
N ALA A 14 -0.06 1.92 -4.67
CA ALA A 14 0.59 1.05 -3.70
C ALA A 14 2.06 1.46 -3.51
N ILE A 15 2.56 1.50 -2.27
CA ILE A 15 3.93 1.96 -1.99
C ILE A 15 4.70 0.96 -1.14
N ILE A 16 5.86 0.53 -1.64
CA ILE A 16 6.87 -0.20 -0.87
C ILE A 16 7.80 0.84 -0.23
N MET A 17 7.66 1.03 1.08
CA MET A 17 8.33 2.05 1.88
C MET A 17 9.76 1.64 2.27
N ASP A 18 10.67 1.62 1.28
CA ASP A 18 12.06 1.17 1.48
C ASP A 18 13.02 2.34 1.72
N GLY A 19 14.17 2.03 2.34
CA GLY A 19 15.25 2.99 2.58
C GLY A 19 15.36 3.51 4.01
N ASN A 20 14.40 3.24 4.92
CA ASN A 20 14.40 3.76 6.30
C ASN A 20 15.72 3.56 7.04
N GLY A 21 16.24 2.33 7.02
CA GLY A 21 17.49 1.99 7.71
C GLY A 21 18.73 2.61 7.05
N ARG A 22 18.76 2.70 5.72
CA ARG A 22 19.83 3.35 4.96
C ARG A 22 19.85 4.86 5.19
N TRP A 23 18.67 5.47 5.20
CA TRP A 23 18.48 6.88 5.53
C TRP A 23 19.07 7.24 6.91
N ALA A 24 18.78 6.44 7.93
CA ALA A 24 19.29 6.65 9.28
C ALA A 24 20.82 6.49 9.32
N ARG A 25 21.37 5.43 8.73
CA ARG A 25 22.82 5.20 8.68
C ARG A 25 23.58 6.32 7.97
N ALA A 26 23.06 6.83 6.87
CA ALA A 26 23.66 7.96 6.14
C ALA A 26 23.74 9.25 6.99
N ARG A 27 22.98 9.31 8.10
CA ARG A 27 22.95 10.43 9.05
C ARG A 27 23.60 10.13 10.40
N GLY A 28 24.29 9.00 10.53
CA GLY A 28 24.88 8.56 11.79
C GLY A 28 23.85 8.20 12.88
N LEU A 29 22.60 7.92 12.48
CA LEU A 29 21.50 7.64 13.40
C LEU A 29 21.22 6.13 13.50
N PRO A 30 20.69 5.65 14.62
CA PRO A 30 20.24 4.28 14.73
C PRO A 30 19.05 4.02 13.79
N ARG A 31 18.93 2.76 13.27
CA ARG A 31 17.91 2.37 12.29
C ARG A 31 16.48 2.78 12.68
N GLY A 32 16.16 2.68 13.97
CA GLY A 32 14.85 3.08 14.49
C GLY A 32 14.50 4.57 14.29
N ALA A 33 15.49 5.46 14.14
CA ALA A 33 15.24 6.85 13.81
C ALA A 33 14.68 7.01 12.38
N GLY A 34 15.18 6.21 11.43
CA GLY A 34 14.64 6.17 10.07
C GLY A 34 13.19 5.72 10.04
N HIS A 35 12.83 4.67 10.79
CA HIS A 35 11.45 4.21 10.88
C HIS A 35 10.51 5.28 11.49
N ARG A 36 10.96 6.00 12.53
CA ARG A 36 10.20 7.13 13.09
C ARG A 36 10.01 8.27 12.08
N ALA A 37 11.06 8.60 11.34
CA ALA A 37 10.95 9.60 10.27
C ALA A 37 10.00 9.13 9.15
N GLY A 38 10.01 7.84 8.82
CA GLY A 38 9.11 7.24 7.83
C GLY A 38 7.62 7.34 8.22
N VAL A 39 7.27 7.42 9.50
CA VAL A 39 5.88 7.66 9.95
C VAL A 39 5.40 9.05 9.51
N LYS A 40 6.25 10.08 9.56
CA LYS A 40 5.88 11.42 9.05
C LYS A 40 5.64 11.41 7.54
N ALA A 41 6.42 10.63 6.79
CA ALA A 41 6.21 10.47 5.35
C ALA A 41 4.85 9.83 5.06
N ILE A 42 4.40 8.84 5.86
CA ILE A 42 3.04 8.27 5.75
C ILE A 42 1.98 9.37 5.85
N GLN A 43 2.10 10.26 6.84
CA GLN A 43 1.13 11.34 7.05
C GLN A 43 1.06 12.28 5.84
N GLN A 44 2.22 12.77 5.35
CA GLN A 44 2.31 13.68 4.20
C GLN A 44 1.74 13.07 2.92
N VAL A 45 2.06 11.80 2.66
CA VAL A 45 1.60 11.08 1.48
C VAL A 45 0.09 10.81 1.55
N ALA A 46 -0.42 10.36 2.72
CA ALA A 46 -1.85 10.12 2.91
C ALA A 46 -2.68 11.41 2.83
N GLU A 47 -2.19 12.53 3.33
CA GLU A 47 -2.85 13.83 3.21
C GLU A 47 -2.91 14.36 1.76
N ALA A 48 -1.85 14.13 0.99
CA ALA A 48 -1.78 14.56 -0.41
C ALA A 48 -2.58 13.67 -1.36
N ALA A 49 -2.76 12.39 -1.04
CA ALA A 49 -3.32 11.38 -1.93
C ALA A 49 -4.69 11.75 -2.53
N PRO A 50 -5.69 12.23 -1.76
CA PRO A 50 -7.01 12.57 -2.34
C PRO A 50 -6.95 13.69 -3.39
N ALA A 51 -6.11 14.70 -3.17
CA ALA A 51 -5.94 15.82 -4.12
C ALA A 51 -5.28 15.38 -5.44
N LEU A 52 -4.60 14.24 -5.44
CA LEU A 52 -3.97 13.63 -6.62
C LEU A 52 -4.87 12.59 -7.29
N GLY A 53 -6.14 12.49 -6.90
CA GLY A 53 -7.08 11.51 -7.45
C GLY A 53 -6.89 10.08 -6.94
N ILE A 54 -6.10 9.88 -5.88
CA ILE A 54 -5.90 8.57 -5.27
C ILE A 54 -7.05 8.29 -4.31
N GLY A 55 -7.90 7.33 -4.66
CA GLY A 55 -9.00 6.85 -3.80
C GLY A 55 -8.58 5.75 -2.85
N THR A 56 -7.56 4.97 -3.23
CA THR A 56 -6.96 3.93 -2.38
C THR A 56 -5.45 4.05 -2.35
N LEU A 57 -4.88 4.05 -1.13
CA LEU A 57 -3.44 4.06 -0.90
C LEU A 57 -3.05 2.85 -0.06
N THR A 58 -2.30 1.90 -0.63
CA THR A 58 -1.81 0.73 0.10
C THR A 58 -0.32 0.85 0.41
N LEU A 59 0.05 0.80 1.70
CA LEU A 59 1.41 0.98 2.19
C LEU A 59 1.98 -0.32 2.74
N TYR A 60 3.16 -0.75 2.28
CA TYR A 60 3.85 -1.95 2.76
C TYR A 60 4.68 -1.61 4.00
N ALA A 61 4.11 -1.79 5.18
CA ALA A 61 4.73 -1.43 6.45
C ALA A 61 5.57 -2.55 7.06
N PHE A 62 5.14 -3.82 6.95
CA PHE A 62 5.85 -4.96 7.53
C PHE A 62 5.53 -6.24 6.76
N SER A 63 6.55 -6.81 6.10
CA SER A 63 6.40 -8.11 5.41
C SER A 63 6.49 -9.29 6.37
N SER A 64 5.95 -10.43 5.98
CA SER A 64 6.09 -11.68 6.74
C SER A 64 7.56 -12.09 6.92
N ASP A 65 8.45 -11.75 5.98
CA ASP A 65 9.89 -12.00 6.10
C ASP A 65 10.60 -11.10 7.12
N ASN A 66 10.01 -9.96 7.50
CA ASN A 66 10.63 -9.04 8.45
C ASN A 66 10.70 -9.61 9.88
N TRP A 67 9.97 -10.68 10.19
CA TRP A 67 10.14 -11.40 11.45
C TRP A 67 11.53 -12.01 11.63
N ARG A 68 12.29 -12.21 10.54
CA ARG A 68 13.69 -12.68 10.57
C ARG A 68 14.69 -11.59 10.98
N ARG A 69 14.25 -10.34 11.12
CA ARG A 69 15.10 -9.24 11.60
C ARG A 69 15.42 -9.39 13.09
N PRO A 70 16.47 -8.71 13.60
CA PRO A 70 16.75 -8.70 15.03
C PRO A 70 15.53 -8.36 15.87
N ALA A 71 15.30 -9.07 16.97
CA ALA A 71 14.11 -8.93 17.80
C ALA A 71 13.90 -7.49 18.32
N GLU A 72 14.99 -6.76 18.60
CA GLU A 72 14.93 -5.36 19.00
C GLU A 72 14.34 -4.47 17.90
N GLU A 73 14.73 -4.67 16.63
CA GLU A 73 14.18 -3.93 15.48
C GLU A 73 12.69 -4.25 15.29
N VAL A 74 12.33 -5.54 15.33
CA VAL A 74 10.93 -5.99 15.23
C VAL A 74 10.10 -5.38 16.36
N GLY A 75 10.57 -5.47 17.61
CA GLY A 75 9.89 -4.86 18.76
C GLY A 75 9.73 -3.34 18.62
N GLY A 76 10.74 -2.68 18.06
CA GLY A 76 10.68 -1.24 17.73
C GLY A 76 9.58 -0.92 16.72
N LEU A 77 9.48 -1.70 15.63
CA LEU A 77 8.45 -1.53 14.59
C LEU A 77 7.04 -1.77 15.14
N MET A 78 6.86 -2.80 15.99
CA MET A 78 5.56 -3.07 16.61
C MET A 78 5.14 -1.96 17.59
N ARG A 79 6.09 -1.37 18.34
CA ARG A 79 5.81 -0.18 19.17
C ARG A 79 5.41 1.04 18.33
N LEU A 80 6.06 1.27 17.18
CA LEU A 80 5.70 2.34 16.24
C LEU A 80 4.30 2.14 15.66
N LEU A 81 3.96 0.91 15.23
CA LEU A 81 2.62 0.60 14.76
C LEU A 81 1.56 0.89 15.83
N ARG A 82 1.80 0.44 17.07
CA ARG A 82 0.89 0.72 18.19
C ARG A 82 0.73 2.23 18.46
N ALA A 83 1.83 2.98 18.41
CA ALA A 83 1.81 4.43 18.59
C ALA A 83 1.04 5.13 17.47
N TYR A 84 1.25 4.71 16.21
CA TYR A 84 0.52 5.20 15.06
C TYR A 84 -1.00 4.99 15.19
N LEU A 85 -1.41 3.75 15.48
CA LEU A 85 -2.83 3.42 15.66
C LEU A 85 -3.49 4.24 16.77
N ARG A 86 -2.76 4.54 17.88
CA ARG A 86 -3.30 5.36 18.96
C ARG A 86 -3.35 6.85 18.64
N GLY A 87 -2.33 7.36 17.98
CA GLY A 87 -2.16 8.80 17.77
C GLY A 87 -2.89 9.33 16.52
N GLU A 88 -3.08 8.48 15.50
CA GLU A 88 -3.56 8.92 14.19
C GLU A 88 -5.04 8.62 13.93
N THR A 89 -5.65 7.70 14.68
CA THR A 89 -7.03 7.24 14.42
C THR A 89 -8.03 8.40 14.37
N GLU A 90 -8.01 9.31 15.35
CA GLU A 90 -8.92 10.46 15.36
C GLU A 90 -8.67 11.42 14.20
N ARG A 91 -7.40 11.66 13.84
CA ARG A 91 -7.04 12.51 12.70
C ARG A 91 -7.54 11.90 11.40
N LEU A 92 -7.33 10.60 11.18
CA LEU A 92 -7.82 9.86 10.03
C LEU A 92 -9.35 9.93 9.92
N ALA A 93 -10.06 9.69 11.01
CA ALA A 93 -11.52 9.79 11.05
C ALA A 93 -12.00 11.21 10.66
N ARG A 94 -11.42 12.26 11.26
CA ARG A 94 -11.77 13.65 10.94
C ARG A 94 -11.45 14.05 9.50
N SER A 95 -10.40 13.48 8.91
CA SER A 95 -10.04 13.75 7.51
C SER A 95 -10.87 12.97 6.49
N GLY A 96 -11.80 12.11 6.91
CA GLY A 96 -12.56 11.22 6.04
C GLY A 96 -11.72 10.08 5.48
N THR A 97 -10.62 9.72 6.15
CA THR A 97 -9.78 8.59 5.75
C THR A 97 -10.23 7.32 6.47
N ARG A 98 -10.62 6.29 5.72
CA ARG A 98 -10.87 4.95 6.24
C ARG A 98 -9.55 4.19 6.34
N LEU A 99 -9.25 3.66 7.51
CA LEU A 99 -8.11 2.79 7.74
C LEU A 99 -8.51 1.32 7.58
N THR A 100 -7.67 0.56 6.88
CA THR A 100 -7.77 -0.90 6.78
C THR A 100 -6.39 -1.51 6.98
N VAL A 101 -6.25 -2.52 7.83
CA VAL A 101 -4.99 -3.24 7.99
C VAL A 101 -5.11 -4.62 7.37
N ILE A 102 -4.28 -4.90 6.36
CA ILE A 102 -4.21 -6.18 5.67
C ILE A 102 -2.99 -7.00 6.12
N GLY A 103 -3.10 -8.33 6.04
CA GLY A 103 -2.09 -9.28 6.49
C GLY A 103 -2.53 -10.08 7.70
N ARG A 104 -1.60 -10.83 8.28
CA ARG A 104 -1.88 -11.76 9.38
C ARG A 104 -1.93 -11.02 10.71
N ARG A 105 -2.90 -11.37 11.55
CA ARG A 105 -3.04 -10.77 12.90
C ARG A 105 -2.61 -11.70 14.02
N ASN A 106 -2.58 -13.01 13.75
CA ASN A 106 -2.35 -14.06 14.74
C ASN A 106 -0.91 -14.13 15.27
N ARG A 107 0.05 -13.48 14.62
CA ARG A 107 1.45 -13.39 15.07
C ARG A 107 1.81 -12.03 15.69
N LEU A 108 0.89 -11.06 15.62
CA LEU A 108 1.13 -9.74 16.17
C LEU A 108 1.14 -9.78 17.70
N PRO A 109 2.00 -9.00 18.37
CA PRO A 109 2.02 -8.89 19.83
C PRO A 109 0.65 -8.50 20.41
N ALA A 110 0.37 -9.02 21.60
CA ALA A 110 -0.88 -8.76 22.33
C ALA A 110 -1.22 -7.26 22.39
N GLY A 111 -2.49 -6.92 22.21
CA GLY A 111 -3.03 -5.55 22.20
C GLY A 111 -2.87 -4.82 20.85
N ILE A 112 -2.11 -5.35 19.86
CA ILE A 112 -2.04 -4.77 18.53
C ILE A 112 -3.27 -5.16 17.69
N PRO A 113 -3.70 -6.45 17.64
CA PRO A 113 -4.93 -6.81 16.93
C PRO A 113 -6.15 -6.02 17.39
N GLU A 114 -6.30 -5.81 18.71
CA GLU A 114 -7.40 -5.03 19.29
C GLU A 114 -7.28 -3.54 18.96
N ALA A 115 -6.06 -3.00 18.92
CA ALA A 115 -5.84 -1.61 18.51
C ALA A 115 -6.17 -1.39 17.03
N ILE A 116 -5.85 -2.36 16.17
CA ILE A 116 -6.22 -2.36 14.76
C ILE A 116 -7.75 -2.35 14.63
N ALA A 117 -8.45 -3.29 15.29
CA ALA A 117 -9.91 -3.38 15.21
C ALA A 117 -10.61 -2.08 15.64
N ARG A 118 -10.12 -1.44 16.73
CA ARG A 118 -10.65 -0.16 17.18
C ARG A 118 -10.41 0.97 16.18
N ALA A 119 -9.22 1.02 15.57
CA ALA A 119 -8.89 2.05 14.59
C ALA A 119 -9.70 1.89 13.29
N GLU A 120 -9.88 0.66 12.82
CA GLU A 120 -10.72 0.34 11.66
C GLU A 120 -12.18 0.75 11.92
N ALA A 121 -12.75 0.37 13.08
CA ALA A 121 -14.12 0.75 13.45
C ALA A 121 -14.30 2.27 13.58
N ALA A 122 -13.35 2.97 14.19
CA ALA A 122 -13.43 4.42 14.37
C ALA A 122 -13.31 5.21 13.06
N THR A 123 -12.78 4.61 11.99
CA THR A 123 -12.58 5.23 10.68
C THR A 123 -13.49 4.67 9.60
N GLU A 124 -14.41 3.77 9.94
CA GLU A 124 -15.23 3.02 8.98
C GLU A 124 -16.07 3.93 8.05
N ALA A 125 -16.58 5.05 8.58
CA ALA A 125 -17.37 6.01 7.82
C ALA A 125 -16.56 6.87 6.84
N GLY A 126 -15.20 6.78 6.85
CA GLY A 126 -14.36 7.55 5.94
C GLY A 126 -14.56 7.16 4.48
N ASP A 127 -14.72 8.15 3.59
CA ASP A 127 -15.02 7.98 2.17
C ASP A 127 -14.05 8.72 1.22
N ARG A 128 -13.18 9.61 1.77
CA ARG A 128 -12.24 10.41 0.97
C ARG A 128 -11.00 9.63 0.53
N LEU A 129 -10.50 8.74 1.39
CA LEU A 129 -9.33 7.91 1.14
C LEU A 129 -9.49 6.57 1.84
N ASN A 130 -9.22 5.48 1.14
CA ASN A 130 -9.02 4.17 1.74
C ASN A 130 -7.51 3.95 1.96
N LEU A 131 -7.03 4.21 3.20
CA LEU A 131 -5.65 3.96 3.58
C LEU A 131 -5.51 2.51 4.05
N ARG A 132 -4.80 1.69 3.28
CA ARG A 132 -4.53 0.29 3.60
C ARG A 132 -3.08 0.15 4.07
N ILE A 133 -2.87 -0.47 5.22
CA ILE A 133 -1.54 -0.72 5.76
C ILE A 133 -1.30 -2.23 5.80
N ALA A 134 -0.33 -2.71 5.03
CA ALA A 134 0.05 -4.12 4.98
C ALA A 134 1.05 -4.43 6.12
N VAL A 135 0.60 -5.25 7.09
CA VAL A 135 1.37 -5.64 8.28
C VAL A 135 1.37 -7.15 8.40
N ASP A 136 2.54 -7.75 8.60
CA ASP A 136 2.72 -9.21 8.55
C ASP A 136 2.11 -9.80 7.29
N TYR A 137 2.40 -9.12 6.16
CA TYR A 137 1.79 -9.40 4.87
C TYR A 137 2.74 -10.17 3.96
N SER A 138 2.19 -11.14 3.24
CA SER A 138 2.77 -11.87 2.12
C SER A 138 1.68 -12.07 1.08
N SER A 139 1.92 -11.66 -0.16
CA SER A 139 0.96 -11.89 -1.25
C SER A 139 0.80 -13.38 -1.56
N ARG A 140 1.89 -14.15 -1.47
CA ARG A 140 1.85 -15.61 -1.68
C ARG A 140 0.98 -16.29 -0.64
N ASP A 141 1.12 -15.94 0.65
CA ASP A 141 0.27 -16.47 1.72
C ASP A 141 -1.19 -16.06 1.52
N ALA A 142 -1.45 -14.82 1.10
CA ALA A 142 -2.80 -14.33 0.81
C ALA A 142 -3.45 -15.11 -0.35
N ILE A 143 -2.73 -15.35 -1.45
CA ILE A 143 -3.18 -16.13 -2.60
C ILE A 143 -3.51 -17.56 -2.18
N LEU A 144 -2.61 -18.22 -1.43
CA LEU A 144 -2.84 -19.59 -0.94
C LEU A 144 -4.07 -19.66 -0.01
N ALA A 145 -4.22 -18.69 0.88
CA ALA A 145 -5.37 -18.64 1.79
C ALA A 145 -6.68 -18.37 1.04
N ALA A 146 -6.67 -17.51 0.02
CA ALA A 146 -7.84 -17.25 -0.82
C ALA A 146 -8.24 -18.50 -1.62
N ALA A 147 -7.27 -19.14 -2.28
CA ALA A 147 -7.51 -20.39 -3.03
C ALA A 147 -8.06 -21.52 -2.14
N ALA A 148 -7.53 -21.67 -0.92
CA ALA A 148 -8.01 -22.66 0.02
C ALA A 148 -9.47 -22.40 0.47
N ARG A 149 -9.87 -21.13 0.61
CA ARG A 149 -11.27 -20.78 0.95
C ARG A 149 -12.24 -21.04 -0.19
N LEU A 150 -11.83 -20.78 -1.42
CA LEU A 150 -12.68 -20.96 -2.61
C LEU A 150 -12.86 -22.43 -2.97
N GLY A 151 -11.87 -23.27 -2.71
CA GLY A 151 -11.85 -24.65 -3.16
C GLY A 151 -11.77 -24.79 -4.69
N PRO A 152 -11.60 -26.02 -5.22
CA PRO A 152 -11.36 -26.21 -6.66
C PRO A 152 -12.52 -25.74 -7.55
N GLU A 153 -13.75 -25.90 -7.10
CA GLU A 153 -14.96 -25.56 -7.90
C GLU A 153 -15.26 -24.05 -7.91
N GLY A 154 -14.79 -23.31 -6.89
CA GLY A 154 -14.98 -21.86 -6.78
C GLY A 154 -13.88 -21.02 -7.40
N LEU A 155 -12.81 -21.65 -7.93
CA LEU A 155 -11.66 -20.92 -8.46
C LEU A 155 -11.97 -20.26 -9.81
N SER A 156 -11.94 -18.93 -9.84
CA SER A 156 -11.93 -18.10 -11.03
C SER A 156 -11.09 -16.84 -10.79
N ARG A 157 -10.75 -16.09 -11.84
CA ARG A 157 -10.03 -14.81 -11.65
C ARG A 157 -10.83 -13.83 -10.81
N ASP A 158 -12.13 -13.72 -11.07
CA ASP A 158 -13.01 -12.80 -10.35
C ASP A 158 -13.16 -13.20 -8.90
N ALA A 159 -13.41 -14.49 -8.63
CA ALA A 159 -13.50 -15.03 -7.27
C ALA A 159 -12.19 -14.86 -6.48
N MET A 160 -11.04 -15.05 -7.13
CA MET A 160 -9.73 -14.82 -6.50
C MET A 160 -9.53 -13.34 -6.16
N SER A 161 -9.87 -12.44 -7.08
CA SER A 161 -9.76 -10.99 -6.85
C SER A 161 -10.68 -10.55 -5.70
N GLU A 162 -11.90 -11.06 -5.63
CA GLU A 162 -12.83 -10.81 -4.54
C GLU A 162 -12.32 -11.39 -3.20
N ALA A 163 -11.81 -12.63 -3.23
CA ALA A 163 -11.29 -13.32 -2.04
C ALA A 163 -10.02 -12.68 -1.47
N LEU A 164 -9.21 -12.00 -2.27
CA LEU A 164 -8.04 -11.25 -1.82
C LEU A 164 -8.43 -9.93 -1.13
N CYS A 165 -9.74 -9.60 -1.11
CA CYS A 165 -10.31 -8.45 -0.37
C CYS A 165 -9.64 -7.12 -0.74
N GLY A 166 -9.53 -6.87 -2.03
CA GLY A 166 -8.95 -5.62 -2.51
C GLY A 166 -9.99 -4.65 -3.04
N PRO A 167 -9.67 -3.37 -3.06
CA PRO A 167 -10.45 -2.35 -3.77
C PRO A 167 -10.31 -2.48 -5.30
N GLY A 168 -9.81 -3.58 -5.79
CA GLY A 168 -9.47 -3.84 -7.17
C GLY A 168 -7.96 -3.82 -7.42
N ASP A 169 -7.59 -3.88 -8.70
CA ASP A 169 -6.20 -3.89 -9.13
C ASP A 169 -5.46 -2.60 -8.73
N VAL A 170 -4.15 -2.74 -8.55
CA VAL A 170 -3.25 -1.59 -8.34
C VAL A 170 -2.98 -0.94 -9.69
N ASP A 171 -3.17 0.36 -9.78
CA ASP A 171 -2.84 1.13 -10.98
C ASP A 171 -1.38 1.55 -11.00
N LEU A 172 -0.86 2.04 -9.88
CA LEU A 172 0.50 2.54 -9.73
C LEU A 172 1.17 1.91 -8.51
N LEU A 173 2.27 1.19 -8.71
CA LEU A 173 3.10 0.67 -7.63
C LEU A 173 4.42 1.42 -7.58
N ILE A 174 4.66 2.08 -6.45
CA ILE A 174 5.87 2.88 -6.19
C ILE A 174 6.78 2.11 -5.24
N ARG A 175 8.09 2.07 -5.53
CA ARG A 175 9.09 1.62 -4.56
C ARG A 175 10.17 2.66 -4.39
N THR A 176 10.37 3.06 -3.13
CA THR A 176 11.43 4.00 -2.72
C THR A 176 12.74 3.27 -2.39
N GLY A 177 13.86 3.99 -2.35
CA GLY A 177 15.15 3.48 -1.89
C GLY A 177 15.96 2.71 -2.93
N GLY A 178 15.64 2.83 -4.24
CA GLY A 178 16.47 2.38 -5.35
C GLY A 178 16.38 0.90 -5.72
N GLU A 179 15.68 0.07 -4.96
CA GLU A 179 15.51 -1.35 -5.26
C GLU A 179 14.37 -1.56 -6.28
N LYS A 180 14.58 -2.48 -7.23
CA LYS A 180 13.67 -2.71 -8.36
C LYS A 180 13.06 -4.12 -8.31
N ARG A 181 12.27 -4.42 -7.29
CA ARG A 181 11.54 -5.68 -7.08
C ARG A 181 10.30 -5.46 -6.24
N LEU A 182 9.32 -6.37 -6.31
CA LEU A 182 8.04 -6.27 -5.59
C LEU A 182 8.08 -6.82 -4.17
N SER A 183 9.04 -7.68 -3.85
CA SER A 183 9.23 -8.26 -2.51
C SER A 183 7.96 -8.89 -1.91
N ASP A 184 7.25 -9.67 -2.73
CA ASP A 184 6.03 -10.36 -2.32
C ASP A 184 4.88 -9.42 -1.90
N PHE A 185 4.80 -8.24 -2.52
CA PHE A 185 3.77 -7.24 -2.25
C PHE A 185 2.74 -7.18 -3.38
N LEU A 186 1.47 -7.43 -3.06
CA LEU A 186 0.30 -7.30 -3.93
C LEU A 186 0.47 -7.93 -5.33
N LEU A 187 1.05 -9.15 -5.41
CA LEU A 187 1.43 -9.76 -6.69
C LEU A 187 0.23 -9.98 -7.63
N TRP A 188 -0.92 -10.34 -7.08
CA TRP A 188 -2.15 -10.53 -7.86
C TRP A 188 -2.70 -9.20 -8.33
N GLU A 189 -2.85 -8.26 -7.41
CA GLU A 189 -3.45 -6.95 -7.64
C GLU A 189 -2.56 -6.04 -8.51
N ALA A 190 -1.23 -6.25 -8.49
CA ALA A 190 -0.26 -5.46 -9.25
C ALA A 190 0.11 -6.05 -10.62
N ALA A 191 -0.60 -7.09 -11.08
CA ALA A 191 -0.28 -7.78 -12.33
C ALA A 191 -0.24 -6.85 -13.57
N TYR A 192 -1.03 -5.78 -13.56
CA TYR A 192 -1.08 -4.77 -14.61
C TYR A 192 -0.75 -3.35 -14.11
N ALA A 193 -0.13 -3.26 -12.93
CA ALA A 193 0.26 -1.97 -12.37
C ALA A 193 1.41 -1.33 -13.17
N GLU A 194 1.36 -0.03 -13.35
CA GLU A 194 2.53 0.74 -13.73
C GLU A 194 3.51 0.80 -12.56
N LEU A 195 4.81 0.56 -12.84
CA LEU A 195 5.85 0.50 -11.82
C LEU A 195 6.67 1.79 -11.84
N HIS A 196 6.82 2.41 -10.66
CA HIS A 196 7.66 3.58 -10.46
C HIS A 196 8.73 3.29 -9.40
N PHE A 197 10.00 3.27 -9.80
CA PHE A 197 11.14 3.05 -8.90
C PHE A 197 11.91 4.35 -8.72
N THR A 198 12.17 4.75 -7.46
CA THR A 198 12.92 5.97 -7.14
C THR A 198 14.06 5.69 -6.17
N GLU A 199 15.20 6.37 -6.37
CA GLU A 199 16.34 6.35 -5.46
C GLU A 199 16.04 7.05 -4.12
N ARG A 200 15.03 7.93 -4.09
CA ARG A 200 14.63 8.64 -2.88
C ARG A 200 14.27 7.66 -1.77
N MET A 201 14.88 7.80 -0.61
CA MET A 201 14.58 6.97 0.55
C MET A 201 13.26 7.38 1.19
N TRP A 202 12.50 6.41 1.71
CA TRP A 202 11.15 6.65 2.21
C TRP A 202 10.99 7.84 3.18
N PRO A 203 11.88 8.07 4.19
CA PRO A 203 11.74 9.23 5.06
C PRO A 203 11.82 10.60 4.38
N ASP A 204 12.41 10.67 3.20
CA ASP A 204 12.54 11.89 2.40
C ASP A 204 11.50 11.95 1.25
N PHE A 205 10.65 10.92 1.10
CA PHE A 205 9.59 10.86 0.11
C PHE A 205 8.33 11.56 0.65
N GLY A 206 7.88 12.59 -0.03
CA GLY A 206 6.77 13.42 0.40
C GLY A 206 5.69 13.62 -0.65
N ALA A 207 4.82 14.60 -0.41
CA ALA A 207 3.71 14.94 -1.29
C ALA A 207 4.15 15.30 -2.72
N ALA A 208 5.26 16.03 -2.88
CA ALA A 208 5.79 16.40 -4.18
C ALA A 208 6.31 15.19 -4.98
N ASP A 209 6.94 14.22 -4.30
CA ASP A 209 7.41 12.99 -4.95
C ASP A 209 6.23 12.12 -5.38
N LEU A 210 5.18 12.03 -4.56
CA LEU A 210 3.95 11.33 -4.92
C LEU A 210 3.28 11.99 -6.12
N ALA A 211 3.19 13.32 -6.13
CA ALA A 211 2.62 14.06 -7.26
C ALA A 211 3.40 13.82 -8.56
N ALA A 212 4.73 13.80 -8.49
CA ALA A 212 5.58 13.48 -9.64
C ALA A 212 5.36 12.05 -10.15
N ALA A 213 5.23 11.06 -9.26
CA ALA A 213 4.95 9.68 -9.64
C ALA A 213 3.56 9.52 -10.28
N VAL A 214 2.54 10.23 -9.78
CA VAL A 214 1.19 10.25 -10.39
C VAL A 214 1.19 10.96 -11.74
N ALA A 215 1.94 12.05 -11.90
CA ALA A 215 2.09 12.73 -13.18
C ALA A 215 2.77 11.85 -14.23
N ASP A 216 3.87 11.15 -13.86
CA ASP A 216 4.53 10.17 -14.72
C ASP A 216 3.57 9.03 -15.12
N PHE A 217 2.81 8.48 -14.18
CA PHE A 217 1.78 7.49 -14.46
C PHE A 217 0.73 8.01 -15.46
N SER A 218 0.23 9.22 -15.26
CA SER A 218 -0.82 9.81 -16.09
C SER A 218 -0.37 10.12 -17.52
N ALA A 219 0.95 10.29 -17.72
CA ALA A 219 1.54 10.51 -19.02
C ALA A 219 1.77 9.21 -19.83
N ARG A 220 1.61 8.04 -19.22
CA ARG A 220 1.82 6.74 -19.86
C ARG A 220 0.56 6.26 -20.58
N ASP A 221 0.76 5.60 -21.72
CA ASP A 221 -0.30 4.99 -22.51
C ASP A 221 -0.55 3.54 -22.03
N ARG A 222 -1.66 3.30 -21.36
CA ARG A 222 -2.05 1.97 -20.83
C ARG A 222 -2.85 1.19 -21.87
N ARG A 223 -2.24 0.19 -22.48
CA ARG A 223 -2.83 -0.56 -23.62
C ARG A 223 -3.54 -1.85 -23.23
N PHE A 224 -3.31 -2.41 -22.04
CA PHE A 224 -3.89 -3.68 -21.56
C PHE A 224 -3.88 -4.81 -22.62
N GLY A 225 -2.79 -4.89 -23.41
CA GLY A 225 -2.65 -5.85 -24.51
C GLY A 225 -3.36 -5.46 -25.81
N GLY A 226 -4.04 -4.31 -25.89
CA GLY A 226 -4.65 -3.80 -27.10
C GLY A 226 -3.67 -3.04 -28.01
N LEU A 227 -4.02 -2.90 -29.29
CA LEU A 227 -3.32 -2.04 -30.24
C LEU A 227 -3.99 -0.66 -30.24
N ASN A 228 -3.20 0.42 -30.32
CA ASN A 228 -3.77 1.74 -30.61
C ASN A 228 -4.43 1.70 -31.98
N PRO A 229 -5.62 2.32 -32.19
CA PRO A 229 -6.15 2.50 -33.53
C PRO A 229 -5.10 3.25 -34.38
N PRO A 230 -4.92 2.87 -35.65
CA PRO A 230 -3.99 3.58 -36.52
C PRO A 230 -4.36 5.06 -36.52
N LEU A 231 -3.35 5.93 -36.35
CA LEU A 231 -3.52 7.36 -36.57
C LEU A 231 -4.06 7.50 -38.02
N LEU A 232 -5.31 7.92 -38.13
CA LEU A 232 -5.85 8.33 -39.43
C LEU A 232 -5.00 9.53 -39.87
N THR A 233 -4.00 9.27 -40.69
CA THR A 233 -3.32 10.33 -41.45
C THR A 233 -4.39 11.03 -42.24
N ALA A 234 -4.74 12.26 -41.87
CA ALA A 234 -5.54 13.13 -42.67
C ALA A 234 -4.83 13.23 -44.04
N ALA A 235 -5.42 12.60 -45.06
CA ALA A 235 -5.00 12.78 -46.40
C ALA A 235 -5.25 14.26 -46.78
N ALA A 236 -4.16 14.90 -47.19
CA ALA A 236 -4.15 16.27 -47.68
C ALA A 236 -4.93 16.37 -49.01
#